data_c37c0b374ec97b8684f7112f7d78d0ea
#
_entry.id   c37c0b374ec97b8684f7112f7d78d0ea
#
_cell.length_a   1.000
_cell.length_b   1.000
_cell.length_c   1.000
_cell.angle_alpha   90.00
_cell.angle_beta   90.00
_cell.angle_gamma   90.00
#
_symmetry.space_group_name_H-M   'P 1'
#
loop_
_entity.id
_entity.type
_entity.pdbx_description
1 polymer ?
#
loop_
_entity_poly.entity_id
_entity_poly.type
_entity_poly.pdbx_seq_one_letter_code
_entity_poly.pdbx_strand_id
1 'polypeptide(L)'
;LLYAHHDVQPVGDIKKWNTEPFTPEIIDGRLYGRGSGDNKAGVVTHYEVVKALMDDLPVNIKVFIEGEEEIGSPCMAEFLNEFQDDLEADVIVIADSGNIRIGIPTVTTSLRGLVDGFIEVDQPMRAVHSGVGGGVVPDAFMVLSKIIASFHNDKGELQIEGLTPSDMEVLELEEKDIKEIFGSEDINLFDLESISKRLWLEPALSILAIDAPSTKDAVNLIIPNAKAKVSLRLPPTENPEHAMKMLEEHIMKNVPWGAKVSFTPEAMGSGIVADPNKEFTTKLVQNFEEVFDNDAAY
;
A
#
# COMPACT_ATOMS: atom_id res chain seq x y z
N LEU A 1 4.57 -23.82 -6.82
CA LEU A 1 3.27 -23.24 -6.49
C LEU A 1 3.13 -21.92 -7.25
N LEU A 2 2.04 -21.77 -8.00
CA LEU A 2 1.66 -20.54 -8.70
C LEU A 2 0.54 -19.87 -7.90
N TYR A 3 0.77 -18.61 -7.50
CA TYR A 3 -0.20 -17.84 -6.72
C TYR A 3 -0.65 -16.59 -7.48
N ALA A 4 -1.92 -16.30 -7.41
CA ALA A 4 -2.56 -15.05 -7.79
C ALA A 4 -3.89 -14.91 -7.03
N HIS A 5 -4.53 -13.74 -7.07
CA HIS A 5 -5.88 -13.56 -6.52
C HIS A 5 -6.92 -13.15 -7.56
N HIS A 6 -8.19 -13.41 -7.29
CA HIS A 6 -9.25 -13.10 -8.24
C HIS A 6 -10.26 -12.06 -7.75
N ASP A 7 -10.28 -11.78 -6.47
CA ASP A 7 -11.11 -10.72 -5.89
C ASP A 7 -10.58 -9.35 -6.32
N VAL A 8 -11.34 -8.32 -6.08
CA VAL A 8 -11.03 -6.97 -6.56
C VAL A 8 -11.55 -5.91 -5.62
N GLN A 9 -10.86 -4.78 -5.56
CA GLN A 9 -11.30 -3.60 -4.83
C GLN A 9 -12.64 -3.05 -5.36
N PRO A 10 -13.46 -2.42 -4.50
CA PRO A 10 -14.63 -1.67 -4.94
C PRO A 10 -14.29 -0.62 -6.00
N VAL A 11 -15.23 -0.37 -6.90
CA VAL A 11 -15.01 0.56 -8.02
C VAL A 11 -14.87 2.04 -7.61
N GLY A 12 -15.26 2.38 -6.38
CA GLY A 12 -15.29 3.76 -5.92
C GLY A 12 -16.33 4.61 -6.65
N ASP A 13 -15.99 5.86 -6.95
CA ASP A 13 -16.90 6.76 -7.69
C ASP A 13 -16.89 6.40 -9.19
N ILE A 14 -17.97 5.78 -9.66
CA ILE A 14 -18.12 5.34 -11.05
C ILE A 14 -17.99 6.48 -12.07
N LYS A 15 -18.23 7.74 -11.66
CA LYS A 15 -18.10 8.91 -12.55
C LYS A 15 -16.64 9.22 -12.91
N LYS A 16 -15.69 8.66 -12.19
CA LYS A 16 -14.25 8.81 -12.46
C LYS A 16 -13.71 7.77 -13.43
N TRP A 17 -14.54 6.80 -13.82
CA TRP A 17 -14.15 5.78 -14.79
C TRP A 17 -14.41 6.26 -16.22
N ASN A 18 -13.48 5.96 -17.11
CA ASN A 18 -13.63 6.21 -18.54
C ASN A 18 -14.40 5.10 -19.26
N THR A 19 -14.50 3.92 -18.66
CA THR A 19 -15.20 2.72 -19.14
C THR A 19 -16.06 2.15 -18.02
N GLU A 20 -16.99 1.26 -18.32
CA GLU A 20 -17.72 0.51 -17.30
C GLU A 20 -16.76 -0.45 -16.57
N PRO A 21 -16.61 -0.34 -15.21
CA PRO A 21 -15.58 -1.07 -14.48
C PRO A 21 -15.58 -2.59 -14.65
N PHE A 22 -16.75 -3.21 -14.82
CA PHE A 22 -16.90 -4.67 -14.96
C PHE A 22 -17.25 -5.12 -16.39
N THR A 23 -17.16 -4.20 -17.35
CA THR A 23 -17.28 -4.52 -18.78
C THR A 23 -15.95 -4.20 -19.45
N PRO A 24 -15.03 -5.18 -19.60
CA PRO A 24 -13.69 -4.91 -20.06
C PRO A 24 -13.68 -4.42 -21.51
N GLU A 25 -12.90 -3.38 -21.78
CA GLU A 25 -12.73 -2.78 -23.10
C GLU A 25 -11.25 -2.71 -23.48
N ILE A 26 -10.94 -2.96 -24.76
CA ILE A 26 -9.58 -2.77 -25.30
C ILE A 26 -9.54 -1.43 -26.01
N ILE A 27 -8.71 -0.52 -25.50
CA ILE A 27 -8.50 0.81 -26.04
C ILE A 27 -6.99 0.98 -26.28
N ASP A 28 -6.59 1.29 -27.49
CA ASP A 28 -5.18 1.47 -27.89
C ASP A 28 -4.26 0.33 -27.46
N GLY A 29 -4.76 -0.93 -27.52
CA GLY A 29 -4.01 -2.13 -27.19
C GLY A 29 -3.91 -2.42 -25.68
N ARG A 30 -4.55 -1.61 -24.84
CA ARG A 30 -4.63 -1.81 -23.36
C ARG A 30 -6.01 -2.28 -22.95
N LEU A 31 -6.08 -3.26 -22.04
CA LEU A 31 -7.33 -3.77 -21.48
C LEU A 31 -7.72 -2.95 -20.24
N TYR A 32 -8.86 -2.28 -20.30
CA TYR A 32 -9.43 -1.50 -19.21
C TYR A 32 -10.55 -2.26 -18.53
N GLY A 33 -10.53 -2.29 -17.19
CA GLY A 33 -11.55 -2.91 -16.35
C GLY A 33 -11.03 -3.15 -14.93
N ARG A 34 -11.93 -3.17 -13.94
CA ARG A 34 -11.56 -3.50 -12.56
C ARG A 34 -11.03 -4.93 -12.50
N GLY A 35 -9.82 -5.11 -11.94
CA GLY A 35 -9.15 -6.41 -11.83
C GLY A 35 -8.39 -6.84 -13.09
N SER A 36 -8.35 -6.05 -14.18
CA SER A 36 -7.60 -6.41 -15.39
C SER A 36 -6.09 -6.47 -15.15
N GLY A 37 -5.56 -5.59 -14.31
CA GLY A 37 -4.17 -5.60 -13.84
C GLY A 37 -4.04 -6.36 -12.52
N ASP A 38 -4.79 -5.95 -11.54
CA ASP A 38 -4.77 -6.42 -10.17
C ASP A 38 -6.04 -7.24 -9.87
N ASN A 39 -5.98 -8.62 -9.81
CA ASN A 39 -4.83 -9.41 -10.24
C ASN A 39 -5.20 -10.50 -11.25
N LYS A 40 -6.26 -10.30 -12.06
CA LYS A 40 -6.65 -11.28 -13.10
C LYS A 40 -5.58 -11.45 -14.18
N ALA A 41 -4.68 -10.47 -14.35
CA ALA A 41 -3.51 -10.61 -15.22
C ALA A 41 -2.60 -11.75 -14.73
N GLY A 42 -2.33 -11.84 -13.43
CA GLY A 42 -1.58 -12.93 -12.81
C GLY A 42 -2.25 -14.29 -13.02
N VAL A 43 -3.56 -14.35 -12.78
CA VAL A 43 -4.35 -15.59 -13.01
C VAL A 43 -4.22 -16.06 -14.45
N VAL A 44 -4.39 -15.15 -15.42
CA VAL A 44 -4.30 -15.49 -16.85
C VAL A 44 -2.88 -15.87 -17.25
N THR A 45 -1.87 -15.19 -16.71
CA THR A 45 -0.46 -15.52 -16.94
C THR A 45 -0.17 -16.96 -16.50
N HIS A 46 -0.55 -17.34 -15.29
CA HIS A 46 -0.39 -18.71 -14.81
C HIS A 46 -1.14 -19.73 -15.66
N TYR A 47 -2.38 -19.43 -16.04
CA TYR A 47 -3.18 -20.29 -16.90
C TYR A 47 -2.52 -20.54 -18.27
N GLU A 48 -2.05 -19.49 -18.95
CA GLU A 48 -1.43 -19.61 -20.26
C GLU A 48 -0.08 -20.31 -20.20
N VAL A 49 0.72 -20.13 -19.14
CA VAL A 49 1.97 -20.87 -18.93
C VAL A 49 1.70 -22.37 -18.76
N VAL A 50 0.75 -22.75 -17.88
CA VAL A 50 0.40 -24.15 -17.67
C VAL A 50 -0.12 -24.77 -18.95
N LYS A 51 -1.00 -24.09 -19.67
CA LYS A 51 -1.56 -24.54 -20.96
C LYS A 51 -0.49 -24.73 -22.03
N ALA A 52 0.48 -23.80 -22.12
CA ALA A 52 1.57 -23.89 -23.09
C ALA A 52 2.51 -25.07 -22.83
N LEU A 53 2.66 -25.49 -21.58
CA LEU A 53 3.56 -26.57 -21.16
C LEU A 53 2.84 -27.90 -20.88
N MET A 54 1.51 -27.97 -21.03
CA MET A 54 0.68 -29.11 -20.58
C MET A 54 1.12 -30.48 -21.11
N ASP A 55 1.63 -30.53 -22.34
CA ASP A 55 2.03 -31.80 -22.99
C ASP A 55 3.43 -32.28 -22.55
N ASP A 56 4.25 -31.40 -21.97
CA ASP A 56 5.61 -31.72 -21.51
C ASP A 56 5.99 -30.87 -20.28
N LEU A 57 5.26 -31.03 -19.19
CA LEU A 57 5.53 -30.34 -17.94
C LEU A 57 6.78 -30.91 -17.26
N PRO A 58 7.87 -30.15 -17.13
CA PRO A 58 9.11 -30.63 -16.54
C PRO A 58 9.09 -30.69 -15.01
N VAL A 59 8.03 -30.14 -14.37
CA VAL A 59 7.88 -30.02 -12.92
C VAL A 59 6.43 -30.29 -12.50
N ASN A 60 6.22 -30.58 -11.22
CA ASN A 60 4.88 -30.58 -10.65
C ASN A 60 4.40 -29.15 -10.46
N ILE A 61 3.14 -28.89 -10.77
CA ILE A 61 2.54 -27.57 -10.62
C ILE A 61 1.35 -27.66 -9.66
N LYS A 62 1.34 -26.77 -8.69
CA LYS A 62 0.19 -26.46 -7.84
C LYS A 62 -0.26 -25.05 -8.16
N VAL A 63 -1.56 -24.80 -8.22
CA VAL A 63 -2.14 -23.48 -8.47
C VAL A 63 -3.01 -23.10 -7.28
N PHE A 64 -2.73 -21.94 -6.70
CA PHE A 64 -3.51 -21.37 -5.61
C PHE A 64 -4.04 -20.00 -6.04
N ILE A 65 -5.36 -19.88 -6.18
CA ILE A 65 -6.04 -18.64 -6.53
C ILE A 65 -6.87 -18.19 -5.34
N GLU A 66 -6.45 -17.11 -4.72
CA GLU A 66 -7.11 -16.53 -3.55
C GLU A 66 -8.32 -15.67 -3.92
N GLY A 67 -9.25 -15.52 -2.99
CA GLY A 67 -10.47 -14.71 -3.14
C GLY A 67 -10.70 -13.69 -2.05
N GLU A 68 -9.72 -13.41 -1.18
CA GLU A 68 -9.81 -12.50 -0.03
C GLU A 68 -8.58 -11.61 0.13
N GLU A 69 -7.71 -11.52 -0.90
CA GLU A 69 -6.47 -10.74 -0.83
C GLU A 69 -6.77 -9.27 -0.56
N GLU A 70 -7.70 -8.70 -1.27
CA GLU A 70 -8.06 -7.28 -1.25
C GLU A 70 -8.75 -6.82 0.05
N ILE A 71 -9.07 -7.75 0.94
CA ILE A 71 -9.57 -7.47 2.29
C ILE A 71 -8.60 -7.92 3.38
N GLY A 72 -7.34 -8.21 3.02
CA GLY A 72 -6.25 -8.57 3.93
C GLY A 72 -6.21 -10.04 4.31
N SER A 73 -6.75 -10.94 3.46
CA SER A 73 -6.61 -12.40 3.58
C SER A 73 -6.99 -12.96 4.96
N PRO A 74 -8.15 -12.65 5.53
CA PRO A 74 -8.49 -12.99 6.92
C PRO A 74 -8.46 -14.49 7.21
N CYS A 75 -8.73 -15.35 6.21
CA CYS A 75 -8.73 -16.80 6.36
C CYS A 75 -7.38 -17.45 5.99
N MET A 76 -6.40 -16.70 5.48
CA MET A 76 -5.15 -17.24 4.94
C MET A 76 -4.35 -18.06 5.95
N ALA A 77 -4.20 -17.55 7.16
CA ALA A 77 -3.40 -18.25 8.18
C ALA A 77 -4.00 -19.63 8.56
N GLU A 78 -5.32 -19.71 8.68
CA GLU A 78 -6.02 -20.97 8.96
C GLU A 78 -5.92 -21.92 7.77
N PHE A 79 -6.14 -21.40 6.55
CA PHE A 79 -6.03 -22.17 5.31
C PHE A 79 -4.63 -22.75 5.11
N LEU A 80 -3.58 -21.94 5.29
CA LEU A 80 -2.19 -22.42 5.18
C LEU A 80 -1.85 -23.50 6.22
N ASN A 81 -2.38 -23.38 7.43
CA ASN A 81 -2.17 -24.40 8.47
C ASN A 81 -2.89 -25.72 8.15
N GLU A 82 -4.10 -25.66 7.58
CA GLU A 82 -4.88 -26.85 7.24
C GLU A 82 -4.33 -27.58 6.02
N PHE A 83 -3.87 -26.83 4.99
CA PHE A 83 -3.45 -27.37 3.71
C PHE A 83 -1.92 -27.28 3.48
N GLN A 84 -1.13 -27.21 4.54
CA GLN A 84 0.33 -27.06 4.46
C GLN A 84 0.96 -28.12 3.55
N ASP A 85 0.62 -29.40 3.70
CA ASP A 85 1.18 -30.51 2.92
C ASP A 85 0.78 -30.43 1.44
N ASP A 86 -0.42 -29.95 1.17
CA ASP A 86 -0.92 -29.75 -0.21
C ASP A 86 -0.25 -28.58 -0.91
N LEU A 87 0.18 -27.57 -0.14
CA LEU A 87 0.78 -26.34 -0.66
C LEU A 87 2.31 -26.37 -0.69
N GLU A 88 2.96 -27.36 -0.03
CA GLU A 88 4.41 -27.47 -0.03
C GLU A 88 4.99 -27.45 -1.45
N ALA A 89 5.99 -26.60 -1.70
CA ALA A 89 6.63 -26.42 -2.98
C ALA A 89 8.06 -25.90 -2.83
N ASP A 90 8.94 -26.29 -3.76
CA ASP A 90 10.33 -25.81 -3.81
C ASP A 90 10.40 -24.32 -4.18
N VAL A 91 9.44 -23.86 -4.98
CA VAL A 91 9.35 -22.48 -5.47
C VAL A 91 7.90 -22.01 -5.44
N ILE A 92 7.70 -20.79 -4.99
CA ILE A 92 6.43 -20.06 -5.07
C ILE A 92 6.62 -18.91 -6.05
N VAL A 93 5.75 -18.84 -7.06
CA VAL A 93 5.70 -17.73 -8.01
C VAL A 93 4.43 -16.93 -7.72
N ILE A 94 4.60 -15.72 -7.26
CA ILE A 94 3.51 -14.77 -6.97
C ILE A 94 3.43 -13.79 -8.13
N ALA A 95 2.37 -13.87 -8.95
CA ALA A 95 2.14 -12.99 -10.08
C ALA A 95 1.22 -11.82 -9.68
N ASP A 96 1.65 -11.04 -8.70
CA ASP A 96 0.91 -9.93 -8.12
C ASP A 96 1.76 -8.66 -8.00
N SER A 97 2.59 -8.44 -9.00
CA SER A 97 3.39 -7.23 -9.14
C SER A 97 3.49 -6.84 -10.61
N GLY A 98 3.76 -5.57 -10.87
CA GLY A 98 3.91 -5.04 -12.22
C GLY A 98 5.37 -4.86 -12.63
N ASN A 99 5.61 -4.77 -13.92
CA ASN A 99 6.86 -4.26 -14.44
C ASN A 99 6.92 -2.73 -14.24
N ILE A 100 8.12 -2.22 -14.02
CA ILE A 100 8.34 -0.78 -13.86
C ILE A 100 7.94 0.02 -15.09
N ARG A 101 8.16 -0.58 -16.29
CA ARG A 101 7.73 -0.02 -17.59
C ARG A 101 7.35 -1.17 -18.53
N ILE A 102 6.53 -0.88 -19.52
CA ILE A 102 6.22 -1.83 -20.59
C ILE A 102 7.53 -2.21 -21.30
N GLY A 103 7.77 -3.51 -21.42
CA GLY A 103 8.97 -4.05 -22.09
C GLY A 103 10.23 -4.16 -21.22
N ILE A 104 10.20 -3.68 -19.98
CA ILE A 104 11.27 -3.87 -18.99
C ILE A 104 10.82 -4.98 -18.02
N PRO A 105 11.37 -6.20 -18.14
CA PRO A 105 11.04 -7.25 -17.20
C PRO A 105 11.53 -6.88 -15.80
N THR A 106 10.67 -7.06 -14.79
CA THR A 106 10.97 -6.64 -13.42
C THR A 106 10.78 -7.81 -12.46
N VAL A 107 11.75 -8.03 -11.58
CA VAL A 107 11.64 -8.98 -10.48
C VAL A 107 11.55 -8.23 -9.17
N THR A 108 10.44 -8.37 -8.45
CA THR A 108 10.28 -7.76 -7.14
C THR A 108 11.14 -8.48 -6.11
N THR A 109 12.15 -7.79 -5.58
CA THR A 109 13.10 -8.33 -4.60
C THR A 109 12.82 -7.88 -3.17
N SER A 110 11.95 -6.90 -2.99
CA SER A 110 11.51 -6.48 -1.66
C SER A 110 10.09 -5.96 -1.67
N LEU A 111 9.42 -6.11 -0.54
CA LEU A 111 8.10 -5.52 -0.28
C LEU A 111 8.16 -4.70 1.01
N ARG A 112 7.46 -3.58 1.02
CA ARG A 112 7.34 -2.72 2.19
C ARG A 112 6.41 -3.36 3.21
N GLY A 113 6.74 -3.17 4.50
CA GLY A 113 5.81 -3.42 5.59
C GLY A 113 4.76 -2.32 5.73
N LEU A 114 3.84 -2.51 6.66
CA LEU A 114 2.85 -1.49 7.01
C LEU A 114 2.43 -1.60 8.48
N VAL A 115 1.97 -0.47 9.02
CA VAL A 115 1.17 -0.40 10.26
C VAL A 115 0.04 0.60 10.07
N ASP A 116 -1.17 0.18 10.43
CA ASP A 116 -2.38 0.99 10.33
C ASP A 116 -3.01 1.17 11.70
N GLY A 117 -3.72 2.27 11.87
CA GLY A 117 -4.45 2.52 13.11
C GLY A 117 -5.36 3.75 13.04
N PHE A 118 -6.11 3.93 14.11
CA PHE A 118 -7.04 5.02 14.27
C PHE A 118 -6.58 6.00 15.33
N ILE A 119 -6.56 7.28 14.99
CA ILE A 119 -6.42 8.39 15.93
C ILE A 119 -7.81 8.88 16.28
N GLU A 120 -8.18 8.84 17.54
CA GLU A 120 -9.50 9.29 18.01
C GLU A 120 -9.33 10.43 19.01
N VAL A 121 -10.02 11.53 18.75
CA VAL A 121 -10.16 12.67 19.68
C VAL A 121 -11.54 12.58 20.30
N ASP A 122 -11.62 12.51 21.62
CA ASP A 122 -12.88 12.42 22.36
C ASP A 122 -12.86 13.41 23.55
N GLN A 123 -13.30 14.63 23.31
CA GLN A 123 -13.35 15.67 24.33
C GLN A 123 -14.49 15.39 25.31
N PRO A 124 -14.27 15.51 26.64
CA PRO A 124 -15.26 15.20 27.66
C PRO A 124 -16.32 16.31 27.79
N MET A 125 -16.93 16.67 26.65
CA MET A 125 -17.96 17.72 26.59
C MET A 125 -19.04 17.36 25.56
N ARG A 126 -20.19 17.95 25.66
CA ARG A 126 -21.21 17.95 24.62
C ARG A 126 -20.84 18.94 23.50
N ALA A 127 -21.41 18.75 22.32
CA ALA A 127 -21.32 19.77 21.27
C ALA A 127 -21.93 21.09 21.76
N VAL A 128 -21.25 22.20 21.48
CA VAL A 128 -21.67 23.55 21.90
C VAL A 128 -21.65 24.49 20.72
N HIS A 129 -22.55 25.50 20.75
CA HIS A 129 -22.57 26.52 19.71
C HIS A 129 -21.23 27.25 19.63
N SER A 130 -20.70 27.42 18.44
CA SER A 130 -19.34 28.00 18.23
C SER A 130 -19.25 29.46 18.73
N GLY A 131 -20.34 30.22 18.69
CA GLY A 131 -20.40 31.55 19.26
C GLY A 131 -20.44 31.59 20.80
N VAL A 132 -20.63 30.43 21.46
CA VAL A 132 -20.64 30.32 22.93
C VAL A 132 -19.35 29.74 23.46
N GLY A 133 -18.80 28.70 22.82
CA GLY A 133 -17.63 27.98 23.27
C GLY A 133 -16.36 28.25 22.45
N GLY A 134 -16.47 28.93 21.31
CA GLY A 134 -15.34 29.19 20.43
C GLY A 134 -14.24 30.03 21.10
N GLY A 135 -12.99 29.59 20.98
CA GLY A 135 -11.84 30.22 21.62
C GLY A 135 -11.65 29.87 23.10
N VAL A 136 -12.57 29.10 23.70
CA VAL A 136 -12.49 28.70 25.12
C VAL A 136 -12.18 27.21 25.26
N VAL A 137 -12.73 26.38 24.40
CA VAL A 137 -12.53 24.92 24.43
C VAL A 137 -11.82 24.47 23.15
N PRO A 138 -10.95 23.42 23.20
CA PRO A 138 -10.35 22.84 22.01
C PRO A 138 -11.44 22.23 21.11
N ASP A 139 -11.39 22.56 19.83
CA ASP A 139 -12.17 21.90 18.79
C ASP A 139 -11.49 20.57 18.40
N ALA A 140 -12.28 19.49 18.31
CA ALA A 140 -11.70 18.16 18.05
C ALA A 140 -11.02 18.06 16.67
N PHE A 141 -11.54 18.76 15.63
CA PHE A 141 -10.87 18.79 14.33
C PHE A 141 -9.58 19.58 14.36
N MET A 142 -9.50 20.66 15.14
CA MET A 142 -8.27 21.42 15.33
C MET A 142 -7.21 20.60 16.07
N VAL A 143 -7.63 19.81 17.07
CA VAL A 143 -6.73 18.85 17.76
C VAL A 143 -6.19 17.83 16.78
N LEU A 144 -7.08 17.12 16.05
CA LEU A 144 -6.71 16.12 15.08
C LEU A 144 -5.83 16.69 13.96
N SER A 145 -6.18 17.88 13.43
CA SER A 145 -5.38 18.55 12.39
C SER A 145 -3.96 18.88 12.84
N LYS A 146 -3.77 19.26 14.10
CA LYS A 146 -2.43 19.52 14.65
C LYS A 146 -1.61 18.24 14.78
N ILE A 147 -2.23 17.14 15.20
CA ILE A 147 -1.56 15.84 15.23
C ILE A 147 -1.18 15.40 13.82
N ILE A 148 -2.10 15.48 12.86
CA ILE A 148 -1.84 15.15 11.45
C ILE A 148 -0.71 16.02 10.89
N ALA A 149 -0.74 17.33 11.13
CA ALA A 149 0.29 18.25 10.65
C ALA A 149 1.68 17.98 11.27
N SER A 150 1.74 17.32 12.44
CA SER A 150 3.01 17.00 13.09
C SER A 150 3.77 15.84 12.44
N PHE A 151 3.10 15.04 11.59
CA PHE A 151 3.76 13.91 10.91
C PHE A 151 4.79 14.34 9.87
N HIS A 152 4.65 15.54 9.29
CA HIS A 152 5.55 16.02 8.26
C HIS A 152 6.01 17.46 8.56
N ASN A 153 7.25 17.77 8.17
CA ASN A 153 7.72 19.13 8.17
C ASN A 153 7.34 19.86 6.85
N ASP A 154 7.76 21.11 6.72
CA ASP A 154 7.46 21.95 5.55
C ASP A 154 8.07 21.42 4.23
N LYS A 155 9.01 20.47 4.29
CA LYS A 155 9.60 19.79 3.13
C LYS A 155 8.91 18.45 2.80
N GLY A 156 7.90 18.05 3.58
CA GLY A 156 7.26 16.75 3.43
C GLY A 156 8.05 15.57 4.01
N GLU A 157 9.10 15.83 4.80
CA GLU A 157 9.86 14.79 5.48
C GLU A 157 9.11 14.30 6.72
N LEU A 158 9.05 12.97 6.89
CA LEU A 158 8.39 12.35 8.04
C LEU A 158 9.12 12.69 9.36
N GLN A 159 8.36 13.03 10.40
CA GLN A 159 8.86 13.47 11.69
C GLN A 159 8.66 12.46 12.82
N ILE A 160 8.40 11.19 12.51
CA ILE A 160 8.32 10.11 13.52
C ILE A 160 9.74 9.68 13.87
N GLU A 161 10.19 10.02 15.06
CA GLU A 161 11.53 9.67 15.56
C GLU A 161 11.65 8.13 15.72
N GLY A 162 12.86 7.60 15.51
CA GLY A 162 13.19 6.20 15.75
C GLY A 162 12.97 5.27 14.54
N LEU A 163 12.32 5.75 13.48
CA LEU A 163 12.23 5.00 12.22
C LEU A 163 13.46 5.31 11.34
N THR A 164 14.00 4.28 10.71
CA THR A 164 15.19 4.41 9.87
C THR A 164 14.94 3.88 8.46
N PRO A 165 15.46 4.55 7.41
CA PRO A 165 15.43 4.01 6.06
C PRO A 165 16.19 2.68 5.98
N SER A 166 15.80 1.80 5.04
CA SER A 166 16.60 0.64 4.68
C SER A 166 17.81 1.06 3.85
N ASP A 167 18.97 0.46 4.14
CA ASP A 167 20.19 0.65 3.37
C ASP A 167 20.29 -0.47 2.31
N MET A 168 19.59 -0.29 1.20
CA MET A 168 19.52 -1.21 0.08
C MET A 168 19.77 -0.47 -1.23
N GLU A 169 20.35 -1.16 -2.21
CA GLU A 169 20.38 -0.66 -3.57
C GLU A 169 19.00 -0.81 -4.21
N VAL A 170 18.59 0.20 -4.96
CA VAL A 170 17.33 0.21 -5.69
C VAL A 170 17.51 0.79 -7.08
N LEU A 171 16.71 0.33 -8.01
CA LEU A 171 16.60 0.96 -9.32
C LEU A 171 16.13 2.42 -9.16
N GLU A 172 16.84 3.38 -9.76
CA GLU A 172 16.45 4.77 -9.69
C GLU A 172 15.34 5.09 -10.69
N LEU A 173 14.24 5.64 -10.18
CA LEU A 173 13.12 6.16 -10.96
C LEU A 173 13.35 7.64 -11.27
N GLU A 174 12.96 8.05 -12.47
CA GLU A 174 12.92 9.44 -12.86
C GLU A 174 11.49 10.02 -12.67
N GLU A 175 11.38 11.34 -12.62
CA GLU A 175 10.07 12.04 -12.53
C GLU A 175 9.07 11.60 -13.61
N LYS A 176 9.57 11.34 -14.84
CA LYS A 176 8.73 10.84 -15.94
C LYS A 176 8.07 9.50 -15.64
N ASP A 177 8.77 8.60 -14.91
CA ASP A 177 8.25 7.28 -14.53
C ASP A 177 7.08 7.42 -13.57
N ILE A 178 7.21 8.34 -12.61
CA ILE A 178 6.13 8.63 -11.64
C ILE A 178 4.92 9.25 -12.35
N LYS A 179 5.15 10.18 -13.29
CA LYS A 179 4.08 10.77 -14.09
C LYS A 179 3.32 9.73 -14.92
N GLU A 180 4.03 8.77 -15.51
CA GLU A 180 3.41 7.67 -16.24
C GLU A 180 2.61 6.75 -15.30
N ILE A 181 3.19 6.33 -14.16
CA ILE A 181 2.53 5.48 -13.15
C ILE A 181 1.25 6.12 -12.63
N PHE A 182 1.27 7.42 -12.34
CA PHE A 182 0.10 8.14 -11.82
C PHE A 182 -0.84 8.67 -12.91
N GLY A 183 -0.45 8.56 -14.19
CA GLY A 183 -1.27 8.98 -15.32
C GLY A 183 -1.54 10.49 -15.40
N SER A 184 -0.62 11.31 -14.92
CA SER A 184 -0.74 12.78 -14.95
C SER A 184 0.61 13.47 -15.11
N GLU A 185 0.67 14.44 -16.02
CA GLU A 185 1.85 15.28 -16.23
C GLU A 185 1.96 16.42 -15.18
N ASP A 186 0.85 16.80 -14.56
CA ASP A 186 0.75 17.95 -13.64
C ASP A 186 0.89 17.55 -12.16
N ILE A 187 1.67 16.50 -11.86
CA ILE A 187 1.93 16.07 -10.49
C ILE A 187 3.04 16.93 -9.87
N ASN A 188 2.76 17.50 -8.70
CA ASN A 188 3.77 18.13 -7.87
C ASN A 188 4.44 17.06 -6.99
N LEU A 189 5.71 16.79 -7.24
CA LEU A 189 6.54 15.96 -6.38
C LEU A 189 7.22 16.80 -5.29
N PHE A 190 7.55 16.18 -4.17
CA PHE A 190 8.46 16.79 -3.22
C PHE A 190 9.83 16.98 -3.88
N ASP A 191 10.64 17.90 -3.36
CA ASP A 191 12.05 18.04 -3.74
C ASP A 191 12.84 16.89 -3.07
N LEU A 192 13.09 15.84 -3.82
CA LEU A 192 13.68 14.58 -3.34
C LEU A 192 15.08 14.36 -3.91
N GLU A 193 16.00 13.89 -3.08
CA GLU A 193 17.31 13.45 -3.53
C GLU A 193 17.20 12.17 -4.42
N SER A 194 16.32 11.24 -4.04
CA SER A 194 16.01 10.01 -4.77
C SER A 194 14.54 9.67 -4.63
N ILE A 195 13.85 9.55 -5.75
CA ILE A 195 12.45 9.14 -5.79
C ILE A 195 12.31 7.69 -5.30
N SER A 196 13.17 6.81 -5.77
CA SER A 196 13.12 5.39 -5.46
C SER A 196 13.37 5.10 -3.99
N LYS A 197 14.36 5.76 -3.38
CA LYS A 197 14.60 5.63 -1.94
C LYS A 197 13.40 6.10 -1.14
N ARG A 198 12.83 7.26 -1.52
CA ARG A 198 11.62 7.79 -0.86
C ARG A 198 10.43 6.87 -1.00
N LEU A 199 10.26 6.27 -2.18
CA LEU A 199 9.13 5.39 -2.47
C LEU A 199 9.24 4.03 -1.78
N TRP A 200 10.43 3.44 -1.73
CA TRP A 200 10.60 2.04 -1.32
C TRP A 200 11.37 1.82 -0.03
N LEU A 201 12.36 2.68 0.28
CA LEU A 201 13.29 2.46 1.38
C LEU A 201 13.07 3.37 2.58
N GLU A 202 12.24 4.39 2.47
CA GLU A 202 11.92 5.30 3.57
C GLU A 202 10.51 5.04 4.11
N PRO A 203 10.28 5.30 5.41
CA PRO A 203 8.93 5.24 5.95
C PRO A 203 8.07 6.38 5.36
N ALA A 204 6.81 6.10 5.07
CA ALA A 204 5.88 7.06 4.49
C ALA A 204 4.49 6.92 5.09
N LEU A 205 3.95 8.02 5.65
CA LEU A 205 2.64 8.04 6.28
C LEU A 205 1.60 8.70 5.38
N SER A 206 0.44 8.07 5.30
CA SER A 206 -0.76 8.57 4.61
C SER A 206 -1.95 8.64 5.56
N ILE A 207 -2.80 9.64 5.35
CA ILE A 207 -4.11 9.73 6.00
C ILE A 207 -5.13 9.10 5.05
N LEU A 208 -5.67 7.94 5.42
CA LEU A 208 -6.58 7.17 4.56
C LEU A 208 -8.01 7.68 4.64
N ALA A 209 -8.44 8.13 5.81
CA ALA A 209 -9.79 8.63 6.04
C ALA A 209 -9.84 9.61 7.22
N ILE A 210 -10.82 10.50 7.19
CA ILE A 210 -11.19 11.36 8.33
C ILE A 210 -12.69 11.34 8.46
N ASP A 211 -13.19 10.96 9.64
CA ASP A 211 -14.59 11.08 9.98
C ASP A 211 -14.89 12.52 10.42
N ALA A 212 -15.63 13.23 9.58
CA ALA A 212 -16.05 14.59 9.78
C ALA A 212 -17.48 14.80 9.23
N PRO A 213 -18.27 15.73 9.78
CA PRO A 213 -19.51 16.12 9.15
C PRO A 213 -19.28 16.60 7.73
N SER A 214 -20.21 16.25 6.83
CA SER A 214 -20.21 16.83 5.50
C SER A 214 -20.32 18.35 5.55
N THR A 215 -19.60 19.06 4.70
CA THR A 215 -19.74 20.53 4.59
C THR A 215 -21.14 20.95 4.22
N LYS A 216 -21.94 20.07 3.58
CA LYS A 216 -23.35 20.29 3.28
C LYS A 216 -24.22 20.30 4.54
N ASP A 217 -23.84 19.52 5.55
CA ASP A 217 -24.57 19.35 6.81
C ASP A 217 -23.92 20.14 7.96
N ALA A 218 -22.94 20.98 7.64
CA ALA A 218 -22.21 21.77 8.63
C ALA A 218 -23.12 22.78 9.33
N VAL A 219 -22.97 22.85 10.64
CA VAL A 219 -23.70 23.77 11.52
C VAL A 219 -22.71 24.49 12.46
N ASN A 220 -23.16 25.59 13.08
CA ASN A 220 -22.29 26.38 13.97
C ASN A 220 -22.04 25.70 15.33
N LEU A 221 -21.50 24.49 15.32
CA LEU A 221 -21.17 23.72 16.52
C LEU A 221 -19.67 23.40 16.59
N ILE A 222 -19.13 23.45 17.81
CA ILE A 222 -17.87 22.82 18.17
C ILE A 222 -18.18 21.35 18.47
N ILE A 223 -17.58 20.45 17.70
CA ILE A 223 -17.81 19.02 17.80
C ILE A 223 -16.76 18.41 18.73
N PRO A 224 -17.18 17.57 19.71
CA PRO A 224 -16.25 17.00 20.68
C PRO A 224 -15.42 15.83 20.12
N ASN A 225 -15.82 15.22 19.01
CA ASN A 225 -15.22 14.01 18.48
C ASN A 225 -14.66 14.23 17.09
N ALA A 226 -13.50 13.60 16.81
CA ALA A 226 -12.93 13.48 15.48
C ALA A 226 -12.11 12.19 15.41
N LYS A 227 -12.06 11.57 14.24
CA LYS A 227 -11.33 10.32 14.01
C LYS A 227 -10.61 10.37 12.67
N ALA A 228 -9.40 9.83 12.62
CA ALA A 228 -8.68 9.59 11.37
C ALA A 228 -8.12 8.17 11.33
N LYS A 229 -8.11 7.57 10.14
CA LYS A 229 -7.35 6.36 9.84
C LYS A 229 -6.02 6.76 9.22
N VAL A 230 -4.93 6.25 9.79
CA VAL A 230 -3.56 6.48 9.29
C VAL A 230 -2.94 5.17 8.85
N SER A 231 -2.11 5.23 7.81
CA SER A 231 -1.31 4.11 7.33
C SER A 231 0.13 4.56 7.20
N LEU A 232 1.03 3.86 7.87
CA LEU A 232 2.47 4.07 7.81
C LEU A 232 3.11 2.90 7.06
N ARG A 233 3.54 3.15 5.83
CA ARG A 233 4.34 2.20 5.07
C ARG A 233 5.76 2.17 5.60
N LEU A 234 6.26 0.96 5.82
CA LEU A 234 7.55 0.71 6.44
C LEU A 234 8.60 0.33 5.41
N PRO A 235 9.86 0.72 5.59
CA PRO A 235 10.96 0.14 4.84
C PRO A 235 10.97 -1.39 4.96
N PRO A 236 11.49 -2.13 3.96
CA PRO A 236 11.45 -3.60 3.96
C PRO A 236 12.05 -4.28 5.19
N THR A 237 13.01 -3.62 5.84
CA THR A 237 13.75 -4.15 7.00
C THR A 237 13.25 -3.65 8.35
N GLU A 238 12.25 -2.74 8.37
CA GLU A 238 11.72 -2.19 9.63
C GLU A 238 10.82 -3.19 10.34
N ASN A 239 10.92 -3.24 11.67
CA ASN A 239 10.06 -4.07 12.50
C ASN A 239 8.71 -3.40 12.74
N PRO A 240 7.57 -4.04 12.40
CA PRO A 240 6.26 -3.42 12.49
C PRO A 240 5.81 -3.13 13.93
N GLU A 241 6.17 -3.96 14.92
CA GLU A 241 5.85 -3.69 16.33
C GLU A 241 6.60 -2.47 16.84
N HIS A 242 7.88 -2.31 16.44
CA HIS A 242 8.66 -1.12 16.74
C HIS A 242 8.04 0.12 16.10
N ALA A 243 7.70 0.05 14.80
CA ALA A 243 7.10 1.14 14.07
C ALA A 243 5.74 1.57 14.62
N MET A 244 4.90 0.59 15.01
CA MET A 244 3.61 0.86 15.66
C MET A 244 3.80 1.65 16.96
N LYS A 245 4.76 1.25 17.77
CA LYS A 245 5.10 1.95 19.01
C LYS A 245 5.59 3.38 18.75
N MET A 246 6.48 3.57 17.77
CA MET A 246 6.97 4.92 17.40
C MET A 246 5.86 5.81 16.89
N LEU A 247 4.94 5.27 16.11
CA LEU A 247 3.74 5.98 15.64
C LEU A 247 2.86 6.44 16.82
N GLU A 248 2.55 5.55 17.75
CA GLU A 248 1.75 5.87 18.94
C GLU A 248 2.44 6.93 19.81
N GLU A 249 3.75 6.77 20.08
CA GLU A 249 4.53 7.73 20.86
C GLU A 249 4.55 9.12 20.21
N HIS A 250 4.69 9.19 18.88
CA HIS A 250 4.62 10.44 18.14
C HIS A 250 3.26 11.11 18.28
N ILE A 251 2.17 10.35 18.10
CA ILE A 251 0.81 10.86 18.25
C ILE A 251 0.61 11.43 19.66
N MET A 252 0.93 10.66 20.69
CA MET A 252 0.72 11.07 22.08
C MET A 252 1.60 12.25 22.49
N LYS A 253 2.83 12.33 21.99
CA LYS A 253 3.76 13.49 22.20
C LYS A 253 3.22 14.78 21.61
N ASN A 254 2.47 14.70 20.52
CA ASN A 254 1.96 15.86 19.77
C ASN A 254 0.51 16.23 20.08
N VAL A 255 -0.10 15.64 21.11
CA VAL A 255 -1.44 16.02 21.57
C VAL A 255 -1.44 17.45 22.09
N PRO A 256 -2.17 18.39 21.45
CA PRO A 256 -2.17 19.79 21.89
C PRO A 256 -3.15 20.01 23.02
N TRP A 257 -2.91 21.05 23.83
CA TRP A 257 -3.84 21.64 24.81
C TRP A 257 -4.42 20.67 25.85
N GLY A 258 -3.75 19.53 26.12
CA GLY A 258 -4.25 18.53 27.05
C GLY A 258 -5.53 17.84 26.58
N ALA A 259 -5.77 17.79 25.28
CA ALA A 259 -6.92 17.11 24.68
C ALA A 259 -6.91 15.62 25.02
N LYS A 260 -8.11 15.01 25.04
CA LYS A 260 -8.23 13.56 25.21
C LYS A 260 -8.13 12.89 23.84
N VAL A 261 -7.06 12.14 23.66
CA VAL A 261 -6.75 11.42 22.42
C VAL A 261 -6.40 9.98 22.74
N SER A 262 -6.81 9.06 21.88
CA SER A 262 -6.38 7.68 21.89
C SER A 262 -5.91 7.25 20.51
N PHE A 263 -5.02 6.26 20.48
CA PHE A 263 -4.62 5.57 19.28
C PHE A 263 -4.99 4.10 19.41
N THR A 264 -5.64 3.55 18.38
CA THR A 264 -6.04 2.15 18.32
C THR A 264 -5.36 1.50 17.13
N PRO A 265 -4.37 0.59 17.34
CA PRO A 265 -3.81 -0.23 16.27
C PRO A 265 -4.89 -1.05 15.55
N GLU A 266 -4.75 -1.21 14.22
CA GLU A 266 -5.68 -2.02 13.42
C GLU A 266 -4.95 -3.16 12.73
N ALA A 267 -3.90 -2.87 11.95
CA ALA A 267 -3.17 -3.86 11.19
C ALA A 267 -1.67 -3.62 11.25
N MET A 268 -0.89 -4.69 11.11
CA MET A 268 0.55 -4.62 10.91
C MET A 268 1.01 -5.78 10.05
N GLY A 269 2.00 -5.53 9.21
CA GLY A 269 2.64 -6.52 8.36
C GLY A 269 4.11 -6.21 8.17
N SER A 270 4.95 -7.24 8.24
CA SER A 270 6.39 -7.13 8.01
C SER A 270 6.67 -6.90 6.53
N GLY A 271 7.72 -6.16 6.24
CA GLY A 271 8.32 -6.16 4.92
C GLY A 271 8.98 -7.50 4.58
N ILE A 272 9.28 -7.69 3.32
CA ILE A 272 9.98 -8.87 2.82
C ILE A 272 11.20 -8.41 2.03
N VAL A 273 12.32 -9.11 2.21
CA VAL A 273 13.52 -8.96 1.38
C VAL A 273 13.88 -10.33 0.84
N ALA A 274 13.86 -10.48 -0.49
CA ALA A 274 14.30 -11.66 -1.19
C ALA A 274 15.77 -11.49 -1.59
N ASP A 275 16.54 -12.58 -1.53
CA ASP A 275 17.93 -12.57 -2.00
C ASP A 275 17.96 -12.69 -3.55
N PRO A 276 18.35 -11.63 -4.27
CA PRO A 276 18.39 -11.67 -5.73
C PRO A 276 19.47 -12.60 -6.29
N ASN A 277 20.47 -13.00 -5.46
CA ASN A 277 21.57 -13.86 -5.87
C ASN A 277 21.26 -15.35 -5.74
N LYS A 278 20.06 -15.75 -5.30
CA LYS A 278 19.69 -17.17 -5.30
C LYS A 278 19.64 -17.71 -6.71
N GLU A 279 20.06 -18.96 -6.88
CA GLU A 279 20.16 -19.64 -8.17
C GLU A 279 18.87 -19.50 -9.01
N PHE A 280 17.71 -19.64 -8.39
CA PHE A 280 16.42 -19.49 -9.06
C PHE A 280 16.21 -18.07 -9.59
N THR A 281 16.45 -17.05 -8.76
CA THR A 281 16.27 -15.64 -9.16
C THR A 281 17.24 -15.27 -10.27
N THR A 282 18.51 -15.72 -10.19
CA THR A 282 19.50 -15.49 -11.22
C THR A 282 19.07 -16.09 -12.56
N LYS A 283 18.55 -17.32 -12.56
CA LYS A 283 18.03 -17.97 -13.78
C LYS A 283 16.78 -17.27 -14.32
N LEU A 284 15.91 -16.82 -13.45
CA LEU A 284 14.70 -16.07 -13.84
C LEU A 284 15.07 -14.76 -14.54
N VAL A 285 15.99 -13.99 -13.96
CA VAL A 285 16.52 -12.76 -14.55
C VAL A 285 17.12 -13.02 -15.93
N GLN A 286 18.02 -14.00 -16.06
CA GLN A 286 18.63 -14.37 -17.35
C GLN A 286 17.60 -14.74 -18.42
N ASN A 287 16.59 -15.52 -18.06
CA ASN A 287 15.50 -15.89 -18.97
C ASN A 287 14.65 -14.66 -19.38
N PHE A 288 14.41 -13.76 -18.46
CA PHE A 288 13.69 -12.52 -18.76
C PHE A 288 14.48 -11.64 -19.73
N GLU A 289 15.77 -11.44 -19.51
CA GLU A 289 16.65 -10.67 -20.38
C GLU A 289 16.70 -11.27 -21.80
N GLU A 290 16.78 -12.60 -21.91
CA GLU A 290 16.75 -13.30 -23.20
C GLU A 290 15.42 -13.13 -23.93
N VAL A 291 14.29 -13.28 -23.23
CA VAL A 291 12.95 -13.23 -23.85
C VAL A 291 12.55 -11.80 -24.23
N PHE A 292 12.89 -10.83 -23.39
CA PHE A 292 12.53 -9.43 -23.63
C PHE A 292 13.57 -8.66 -24.47
N ASP A 293 14.74 -9.26 -24.74
CA ASP A 293 15.89 -8.60 -25.39
C ASP A 293 16.22 -7.25 -24.71
N ASN A 294 16.17 -7.24 -23.37
CA ASN A 294 16.37 -6.07 -22.53
C ASN A 294 16.84 -6.47 -21.14
N ASP A 295 17.61 -5.58 -20.49
CA ASP A 295 18.07 -5.80 -19.12
C ASP A 295 16.87 -5.88 -18.16
N ALA A 296 16.89 -6.82 -17.24
CA ALA A 296 15.88 -6.93 -16.19
C ALA A 296 16.15 -5.95 -15.06
N ALA A 297 15.05 -5.37 -14.53
CA ALA A 297 15.08 -4.56 -13.32
C ALA A 297 14.78 -5.41 -12.06
N TYR A 298 15.40 -5.08 -10.92
CA TYR A 298 15.16 -5.73 -9.63
C TYR A 298 15.63 -4.88 -8.45
#